data_5bd7808c84cc3ef97286aa20384e5073
#
_entry.id   5bd7808c84cc3ef97286aa20384e5073
#
_cell.length_a   1.000
_cell.length_b   1.000
_cell.length_c   1.000
_cell.angle_alpha   90.00
_cell.angle_beta   90.00
_cell.angle_gamma   90.00
#
_symmetry.space_group_name_H-M   'P 1'
#
loop_
_entity.id
_entity.type
_entity.pdbx_description
1 polymer ?
#
loop_
_entity_poly.entity_id
_entity_poly.type
_entity_poly.pdbx_seq_one_letter_code
_entity_poly.pdbx_strand_id
1 'polypeptide(L)'
;MRNQSLFMKRMTALALALMFVFASTITRVQAAPAPDLTSQQIEAVLEDAFAGLVAFDAQRVVNSFASDAVLEDPVGTPPMVGTQAITSYLESFPTLFNQMKLYSLDIKPRGQEAAVKWRIRFTTKSGHVFFLEGIGYFKFNQEGKIQLEKEFFDLDYFIAELQK
;
A
#
# COMPACT_ATOMS: atom_id res chain seq x y z
N MET A 1 6.09 -70.84 -36.95
CA MET A 1 6.38 -70.07 -35.72
C MET A 1 7.37 -68.94 -35.95
N ARG A 2 7.65 -68.43 -37.16
CA ARG A 2 8.70 -67.38 -37.39
C ARG A 2 8.15 -66.01 -37.80
N ASN A 3 6.81 -65.88 -37.96
CA ASN A 3 6.20 -64.60 -38.42
C ASN A 3 5.55 -63.74 -37.29
N GLN A 4 5.35 -64.29 -36.10
CA GLN A 4 4.75 -63.47 -35.00
C GLN A 4 5.75 -62.54 -34.29
N SER A 5 7.04 -62.88 -34.33
CA SER A 5 8.05 -62.04 -33.62
C SER A 5 8.38 -60.74 -34.41
N LEU A 6 8.20 -60.77 -35.76
CA LEU A 6 8.44 -59.58 -36.59
C LEU A 6 7.28 -58.57 -36.50
N PHE A 7 6.06 -59.07 -36.29
CA PHE A 7 4.86 -58.20 -36.16
C PHE A 7 4.88 -57.45 -34.83
N MET A 8 5.26 -58.11 -33.72
CA MET A 8 5.36 -57.47 -32.43
C MET A 8 6.48 -56.42 -32.32
N LYS A 9 7.62 -56.65 -33.01
CA LYS A 9 8.72 -55.66 -33.04
C LYS A 9 8.41 -54.38 -33.83
N ARG A 10 7.47 -54.47 -34.78
CA ARG A 10 7.03 -53.28 -35.56
C ARG A 10 5.95 -52.47 -34.86
N MET A 11 5.15 -53.05 -33.98
CA MET A 11 4.16 -52.34 -33.20
C MET A 11 4.78 -51.55 -32.02
N THR A 12 5.86 -52.05 -31.42
CA THR A 12 6.59 -51.34 -30.35
C THR A 12 7.39 -50.14 -30.86
N ALA A 13 7.83 -50.15 -32.13
CA ALA A 13 8.51 -49.00 -32.70
C ALA A 13 7.55 -47.85 -33.10
N LEU A 14 6.28 -48.16 -33.40
CA LEU A 14 5.29 -47.14 -33.76
C LEU A 14 4.66 -46.48 -32.54
N ALA A 15 4.60 -47.16 -31.39
CA ALA A 15 4.06 -46.59 -30.15
C ALA A 15 5.02 -45.61 -29.46
N LEU A 16 6.35 -45.74 -29.72
CA LEU A 16 7.34 -44.80 -29.15
C LEU A 16 7.48 -43.49 -29.96
N ALA A 17 7.05 -43.46 -31.22
CA ALA A 17 7.14 -42.29 -32.07
C ALA A 17 6.01 -41.29 -31.88
N LEU A 18 4.89 -41.67 -31.18
CA LEU A 18 3.74 -40.79 -30.96
C LEU A 18 3.76 -40.07 -29.59
N MET A 19 4.75 -40.31 -28.74
CA MET A 19 4.87 -39.68 -27.43
C MET A 19 5.74 -38.40 -27.41
N PHE A 20 6.27 -37.96 -28.53
CA PHE A 20 7.22 -36.85 -28.59
C PHE A 20 6.70 -35.55 -29.24
N VAL A 21 5.39 -35.39 -29.46
CA VAL A 21 4.84 -34.20 -30.16
C VAL A 21 3.96 -33.29 -29.30
N PHE A 22 3.91 -33.48 -27.99
CA PHE A 22 3.24 -32.49 -27.09
C PHE A 22 4.17 -31.95 -26.03
N ALA A 23 5.38 -31.54 -26.40
CA ALA A 23 6.07 -30.51 -25.66
C ALA A 23 5.46 -29.16 -26.10
N SER A 24 4.24 -28.89 -25.64
CA SER A 24 3.67 -27.54 -25.71
C SER A 24 4.65 -26.62 -25.01
N THR A 25 5.43 -25.86 -25.74
CA THR A 25 6.15 -24.71 -25.22
C THR A 25 5.09 -23.75 -24.70
N ILE A 26 4.77 -23.85 -23.41
CA ILE A 26 4.06 -22.82 -22.71
C ILE A 26 5.01 -21.61 -22.67
N THR A 27 4.95 -20.83 -23.75
CA THR A 27 5.55 -19.50 -23.74
C THR A 27 4.80 -18.75 -22.64
N ARG A 28 5.41 -18.63 -21.44
CA ARG A 28 4.92 -17.69 -20.44
C ARG A 28 4.99 -16.31 -21.10
N VAL A 29 3.84 -15.83 -21.55
CA VAL A 29 3.68 -14.42 -21.87
C VAL A 29 3.89 -13.72 -20.53
N GLN A 30 5.11 -13.23 -20.32
CA GLN A 30 5.40 -12.37 -19.19
C GLN A 30 4.66 -11.08 -19.47
N ALA A 31 3.60 -10.83 -18.68
CA ALA A 31 2.87 -9.57 -18.77
C ALA A 31 3.90 -8.44 -18.65
N ALA A 32 3.80 -7.45 -19.53
CA ALA A 32 4.60 -6.23 -19.39
C ALA A 32 4.36 -5.67 -17.98
N PRO A 33 5.40 -5.14 -17.31
CA PRO A 33 5.21 -4.48 -16.02
C PRO A 33 4.14 -3.41 -16.18
N ALA A 34 3.25 -3.30 -15.18
CA ALA A 34 2.25 -2.25 -15.17
C ALA A 34 2.97 -0.88 -15.28
N PRO A 35 2.41 0.07 -16.02
CA PRO A 35 3.00 1.40 -16.12
C PRO A 35 3.07 2.04 -14.72
N ASP A 36 4.12 2.83 -14.48
CA ASP A 36 4.24 3.61 -13.25
C ASP A 36 3.03 4.52 -13.07
N LEU A 37 2.67 4.79 -11.80
CA LEU A 37 1.63 5.75 -11.48
C LEU A 37 2.02 7.14 -11.97
N THR A 38 1.06 7.87 -12.49
CA THR A 38 1.25 9.28 -12.81
C THR A 38 1.28 10.11 -11.51
N SER A 39 1.96 11.26 -11.54
CA SER A 39 1.95 12.23 -10.43
C SER A 39 0.51 12.58 -9.99
N GLN A 40 -0.38 12.80 -10.94
CA GLN A 40 -1.79 13.12 -10.66
C GLN A 40 -2.54 11.98 -9.93
N GLN A 41 -2.26 10.72 -10.26
CA GLN A 41 -2.85 9.59 -9.54
C GLN A 41 -2.37 9.54 -8.10
N ILE A 42 -1.06 9.74 -7.86
CA ILE A 42 -0.50 9.79 -6.51
C ILE A 42 -1.09 10.94 -5.70
N GLU A 43 -1.14 12.14 -6.28
CA GLU A 43 -1.75 13.32 -5.65
C GLU A 43 -3.20 13.04 -5.25
N ALA A 44 -4.01 12.50 -6.16
CA ALA A 44 -5.42 12.20 -5.88
C ALA A 44 -5.60 11.19 -4.73
N VAL A 45 -4.77 10.14 -4.66
CA VAL A 45 -4.83 9.16 -3.57
C VAL A 45 -4.47 9.80 -2.23
N LEU A 46 -3.42 10.62 -2.19
CA LEU A 46 -2.98 11.29 -0.97
C LEU A 46 -3.97 12.38 -0.51
N GLU A 47 -4.50 13.18 -1.43
CA GLU A 47 -5.54 14.17 -1.10
C GLU A 47 -6.78 13.51 -0.51
N ASP A 48 -7.20 12.36 -1.07
CA ASP A 48 -8.35 11.59 -0.56
C ASP A 48 -8.07 10.99 0.82
N ALA A 49 -6.87 10.43 1.03
CA ALA A 49 -6.45 9.90 2.33
C ALA A 49 -6.40 10.98 3.40
N PHE A 50 -5.79 12.15 3.14
CA PHE A 50 -5.78 13.28 4.09
C PHE A 50 -7.17 13.85 4.35
N ALA A 51 -8.04 13.90 3.35
CA ALA A 51 -9.42 14.30 3.54
C ALA A 51 -10.19 13.31 4.44
N GLY A 52 -9.98 12.01 4.28
CA GLY A 52 -10.51 10.97 5.17
C GLY A 52 -9.98 11.11 6.59
N LEU A 53 -8.67 11.34 6.75
CA LEU A 53 -8.02 11.50 8.05
C LEU A 53 -8.66 12.64 8.88
N VAL A 54 -8.82 13.83 8.30
CA VAL A 54 -9.39 14.97 9.02
C VAL A 54 -10.90 14.86 9.21
N ALA A 55 -11.57 13.99 8.47
CA ALA A 55 -12.98 13.64 8.65
C ALA A 55 -13.20 12.52 9.67
N PHE A 56 -12.16 11.90 10.21
CA PHE A 56 -12.20 10.70 11.06
C PHE A 56 -12.84 9.49 10.34
N ASP A 57 -12.71 9.43 9.03
CA ASP A 57 -13.18 8.31 8.21
C ASP A 57 -12.04 7.30 8.01
N ALA A 58 -11.83 6.47 9.02
CA ALA A 58 -10.76 5.45 9.02
C ALA A 58 -10.86 4.51 7.80
N GLN A 59 -12.07 4.15 7.38
CA GLN A 59 -12.27 3.25 6.24
C GLN A 59 -11.84 3.91 4.93
N ARG A 60 -12.16 5.20 4.74
CA ARG A 60 -11.72 5.97 3.57
C ARG A 60 -10.20 6.02 3.48
N VAL A 61 -9.53 6.29 4.61
CA VAL A 61 -8.06 6.31 4.67
C VAL A 61 -7.49 4.93 4.35
N VAL A 62 -7.97 3.87 5.03
CA VAL A 62 -7.46 2.50 4.86
C VAL A 62 -7.65 1.97 3.45
N ASN A 63 -8.68 2.41 2.74
CA ASN A 63 -8.87 2.05 1.33
C ASN A 63 -7.73 2.51 0.42
N SER A 64 -6.91 3.47 0.85
CA SER A 64 -5.71 3.91 0.13
C SER A 64 -4.51 2.99 0.33
N PHE A 65 -4.52 2.12 1.37
CA PHE A 65 -3.40 1.25 1.72
C PHE A 65 -3.49 -0.13 1.06
N ALA A 66 -2.32 -0.73 0.83
CA ALA A 66 -2.21 -2.15 0.52
C ALA A 66 -2.55 -2.98 1.77
N SER A 67 -3.02 -4.22 1.58
CA SER A 67 -3.44 -5.09 2.69
C SER A 67 -2.32 -5.43 3.68
N ASP A 68 -1.07 -5.39 3.22
CA ASP A 68 0.16 -5.66 3.96
C ASP A 68 1.01 -4.39 4.16
N ALA A 69 0.41 -3.21 4.02
CA ALA A 69 1.10 -1.93 4.17
C ALA A 69 1.76 -1.76 5.54
N VAL A 70 2.79 -0.94 5.58
CA VAL A 70 3.50 -0.57 6.81
C VAL A 70 3.36 0.94 7.04
N LEU A 71 2.95 1.32 8.24
CA LEU A 71 2.86 2.71 8.70
C LEU A 71 3.75 2.91 9.92
N GLU A 72 4.69 3.86 9.86
CA GLU A 72 5.45 4.38 10.99
C GLU A 72 5.01 5.82 11.28
N ASP A 73 4.30 6.04 12.37
CA ASP A 73 3.72 7.35 12.71
C ASP A 73 3.86 7.66 14.21
N PRO A 74 4.85 8.48 14.60
CA PRO A 74 6.00 8.91 13.78
C PRO A 74 7.10 7.87 13.66
N VAL A 75 8.07 8.14 12.77
CA VAL A 75 9.30 7.32 12.66
C VAL A 75 10.01 7.21 14.01
N GLY A 76 10.43 5.97 14.33
CA GLY A 76 11.01 5.63 15.63
C GLY A 76 10.01 5.02 16.62
N THR A 77 8.72 4.98 16.29
CA THR A 77 7.72 4.18 17.02
C THR A 77 7.58 2.79 16.38
N PRO A 78 7.02 1.80 17.09
CA PRO A 78 6.78 0.49 16.50
C PRO A 78 5.86 0.60 15.28
N PRO A 79 6.24 0.01 14.12
CA PRO A 79 5.44 0.09 12.91
C PRO A 79 4.11 -0.66 13.05
N MET A 80 3.06 -0.10 12.48
CA MET A 80 1.78 -0.76 12.28
C MET A 80 1.80 -1.51 10.95
N VAL A 81 1.50 -2.81 10.96
CA VAL A 81 1.57 -3.67 9.78
C VAL A 81 0.19 -4.19 9.43
N GLY A 82 -0.22 -3.97 8.19
CA GLY A 82 -1.50 -4.40 7.64
C GLY A 82 -2.65 -3.46 7.97
N THR A 83 -3.68 -3.53 7.14
CA THR A 83 -4.84 -2.62 7.22
C THR A 83 -5.58 -2.70 8.54
N GLN A 84 -5.61 -3.85 9.22
CA GLN A 84 -6.29 -3.98 10.52
C GLN A 84 -5.61 -3.13 11.60
N ALA A 85 -4.27 -3.17 11.70
CA ALA A 85 -3.53 -2.38 12.68
C ALA A 85 -3.67 -0.87 12.39
N ILE A 86 -3.57 -0.49 11.11
CA ILE A 86 -3.73 0.90 10.66
C ILE A 86 -5.16 1.38 10.95
N THR A 87 -6.20 0.57 10.69
CA THR A 87 -7.59 0.92 11.02
C THR A 87 -7.75 1.21 12.51
N SER A 88 -7.27 0.31 13.38
CA SER A 88 -7.39 0.49 14.83
C SER A 88 -6.69 1.75 15.32
N TYR A 89 -5.55 2.11 14.72
CA TYR A 89 -4.86 3.37 14.99
C TYR A 89 -5.71 4.59 14.60
N LEU A 90 -6.24 4.63 13.39
CA LEU A 90 -7.07 5.72 12.88
C LEU A 90 -8.37 5.89 13.68
N GLU A 91 -8.99 4.78 14.10
CA GLU A 91 -10.20 4.78 14.94
C GLU A 91 -9.95 5.32 16.35
N SER A 92 -8.70 5.44 16.79
CA SER A 92 -8.36 6.08 18.05
C SER A 92 -8.49 7.62 18.02
N PHE A 93 -8.35 8.25 16.84
CA PHE A 93 -8.30 9.71 16.69
C PHE A 93 -9.56 10.43 17.21
N PRO A 94 -10.79 9.98 16.91
CA PRO A 94 -11.99 10.60 17.46
C PRO A 94 -12.12 10.44 19.00
N THR A 95 -11.31 9.61 19.64
CA THR A 95 -11.24 9.54 21.11
C THR A 95 -10.36 10.63 21.71
N LEU A 96 -9.37 11.11 20.95
CA LEU A 96 -8.41 12.14 21.36
C LEU A 96 -8.83 13.54 20.92
N PHE A 97 -9.45 13.64 19.74
CA PHE A 97 -9.75 14.92 19.10
C PHE A 97 -11.25 15.11 18.85
N ASN A 98 -11.72 16.34 19.04
CA ASN A 98 -13.04 16.77 18.59
C ASN A 98 -13.02 17.20 17.14
N GLN A 99 -11.88 17.72 16.67
CA GLN A 99 -11.74 18.20 15.29
C GLN A 99 -10.27 18.12 14.86
N MET A 100 -10.09 17.74 13.61
CA MET A 100 -8.86 17.91 12.84
C MET A 100 -9.17 18.76 11.60
N LYS A 101 -8.28 19.68 11.23
CA LYS A 101 -8.44 20.51 10.04
C LYS A 101 -7.12 20.64 9.30
N LEU A 102 -7.11 20.22 8.04
CA LEU A 102 -5.96 20.39 7.16
C LEU A 102 -5.80 21.86 6.78
N TYR A 103 -4.61 22.42 7.03
CA TYR A 103 -4.27 23.81 6.71
C TYR A 103 -3.39 23.93 5.49
N SER A 104 -2.47 22.99 5.30
CA SER A 104 -1.66 22.90 4.09
C SER A 104 -1.28 21.46 3.80
N LEU A 105 -1.23 21.15 2.51
CA LEU A 105 -0.79 19.89 1.96
C LEU A 105 0.02 20.20 0.72
N ASP A 106 1.32 19.87 0.73
CA ASP A 106 2.21 20.05 -0.40
C ASP A 106 2.82 18.71 -0.79
N ILE A 107 2.33 18.12 -1.87
CA ILE A 107 2.66 16.78 -2.34
C ILE A 107 3.70 16.87 -3.44
N LYS A 108 4.77 16.12 -3.33
CA LYS A 108 5.86 16.03 -4.31
C LYS A 108 6.03 14.59 -4.77
N PRO A 109 5.26 14.14 -5.77
CA PRO A 109 5.35 12.79 -6.30
C PRO A 109 6.55 12.64 -7.22
N ARG A 110 7.18 11.45 -7.19
CA ARG A 110 8.26 11.06 -8.09
C ARG A 110 8.30 9.54 -8.27
N GLY A 111 8.01 9.05 -9.48
CA GLY A 111 7.89 7.61 -9.76
C GLY A 111 6.77 7.00 -8.89
N GLN A 112 7.08 5.95 -8.15
CA GLN A 112 6.15 5.28 -7.24
C GLN A 112 6.24 5.83 -5.79
N GLU A 113 6.76 7.02 -5.59
CA GLU A 113 7.00 7.59 -4.26
C GLU A 113 6.51 9.04 -4.19
N ALA A 114 6.25 9.52 -2.97
CA ALA A 114 5.95 10.93 -2.72
C ALA A 114 6.53 11.38 -1.38
N ALA A 115 7.00 12.62 -1.33
CA ALA A 115 7.20 13.37 -0.11
C ALA A 115 6.05 14.37 0.06
N VAL A 116 5.53 14.48 1.27
CA VAL A 116 4.38 15.34 1.58
C VAL A 116 4.72 16.22 2.76
N LYS A 117 4.62 17.54 2.60
CA LYS A 117 4.64 18.45 3.73
C LYS A 117 3.20 18.78 4.10
N TRP A 118 2.84 18.56 5.37
CA TRP A 118 1.49 18.80 5.86
C TRP A 118 1.49 19.68 7.11
N ARG A 119 0.36 20.36 7.35
CA ARG A 119 0.07 21.09 8.59
C ARG A 119 -1.39 20.89 8.93
N ILE A 120 -1.63 20.39 10.13
CA ILE A 120 -2.96 20.08 10.65
C ILE A 120 -3.18 20.87 11.95
N ARG A 121 -4.39 21.44 12.08
CA ARG A 121 -4.89 22.00 13.32
C ARG A 121 -5.72 20.95 14.05
N PHE A 122 -5.35 20.70 15.29
CA PHE A 122 -6.05 19.78 16.18
C PHE A 122 -6.87 20.55 17.21
N THR A 123 -8.03 20.01 17.59
CA THR A 123 -8.81 20.42 18.75
C THR A 123 -9.03 19.19 19.60
N THR A 124 -8.43 19.13 20.79
CA THR A 124 -8.53 17.99 21.72
C THR A 124 -9.91 17.85 22.32
N LYS A 125 -10.15 16.77 23.07
CA LYS A 125 -11.40 16.58 23.85
C LYS A 125 -11.55 17.62 24.96
N SER A 126 -10.46 18.15 25.51
CA SER A 126 -10.49 19.28 26.49
C SER A 126 -10.83 20.63 25.84
N GLY A 127 -10.83 20.71 24.50
CA GLY A 127 -11.01 21.96 23.75
C GLY A 127 -9.70 22.71 23.48
N HIS A 128 -8.54 22.16 23.90
CA HIS A 128 -7.24 22.74 23.59
C HIS A 128 -6.97 22.69 22.09
N VAL A 129 -6.37 23.76 21.56
CA VAL A 129 -6.10 23.90 20.12
C VAL A 129 -4.63 24.08 19.88
N PHE A 130 -4.08 23.27 18.99
CA PHE A 130 -2.69 23.37 18.55
C PHE A 130 -2.51 23.03 17.07
N PHE A 131 -1.34 23.34 16.54
CA PHE A 131 -0.94 22.96 15.20
C PHE A 131 0.21 21.98 15.26
N LEU A 132 0.15 20.97 14.43
CA LEU A 132 1.27 20.08 14.15
C LEU A 132 1.60 20.18 12.67
N GLU A 133 2.88 20.18 12.35
CA GLU A 133 3.37 20.07 10.98
C GLU A 133 4.40 18.96 10.88
N GLY A 134 4.45 18.32 9.73
CA GLY A 134 5.34 17.20 9.51
C GLY A 134 5.62 16.98 8.04
N ILE A 135 6.44 15.95 7.82
CA ILE A 135 6.77 15.45 6.50
C ILE A 135 6.43 13.96 6.46
N GLY A 136 5.57 13.57 5.52
CA GLY A 136 5.28 12.19 5.19
C GLY A 136 6.12 11.71 4.01
N TYR A 137 6.59 10.48 4.08
CA TYR A 137 7.14 9.74 2.95
C TYR A 137 6.22 8.57 2.63
N PHE A 138 5.85 8.46 1.35
CA PHE A 138 4.92 7.47 0.84
C PHE A 138 5.55 6.68 -0.29
N LYS A 139 5.36 5.36 -0.27
CA LYS A 139 5.70 4.47 -1.38
C LYS A 139 4.47 3.69 -1.80
N PHE A 140 4.21 3.66 -3.10
CA PHE A 140 3.06 3.01 -3.70
C PHE A 140 3.44 1.68 -4.35
N ASN A 141 2.52 0.73 -4.34
CA ASN A 141 2.63 -0.49 -5.13
C ASN A 141 2.08 -0.27 -6.55
N GLN A 142 2.17 -1.29 -7.39
CA GLN A 142 1.70 -1.23 -8.79
C GLN A 142 0.18 -1.08 -8.94
N GLU A 143 -0.59 -1.34 -7.87
CA GLU A 143 -2.04 -1.18 -7.84
C GLU A 143 -2.46 0.24 -7.42
N GLY A 144 -1.50 1.12 -7.17
CA GLY A 144 -1.74 2.50 -6.71
C GLY A 144 -2.12 2.60 -5.24
N LYS A 145 -1.79 1.57 -4.44
CA LYS A 145 -2.01 1.57 -2.99
C LYS A 145 -0.75 1.96 -2.25
N ILE A 146 -0.89 2.65 -1.12
CA ILE A 146 0.21 2.97 -0.21
C ILE A 146 0.72 1.67 0.38
N GLN A 147 1.98 1.33 0.08
CA GLN A 147 2.67 0.16 0.61
C GLN A 147 3.49 0.49 1.85
N LEU A 148 4.02 1.71 1.91
CA LEU A 148 4.78 2.23 3.04
C LEU A 148 4.45 3.69 3.25
N GLU A 149 4.18 4.05 4.50
CA GLU A 149 4.06 5.43 4.96
C GLU A 149 4.97 5.63 6.17
N LYS A 150 5.68 6.76 6.18
CA LYS A 150 6.53 7.19 7.29
C LYS A 150 6.26 8.65 7.58
N GLU A 151 5.90 8.95 8.83
CA GLU A 151 5.61 10.30 9.27
C GLU A 151 6.73 10.83 10.16
N PHE A 152 7.13 12.08 9.93
CA PHE A 152 8.18 12.78 10.65
C PHE A 152 7.62 14.07 11.22
N PHE A 153 7.45 14.12 12.54
CA PHE A 153 7.05 15.31 13.29
C PHE A 153 7.63 15.27 14.72
N ASP A 154 7.51 16.35 15.44
CA ASP A 154 7.97 16.46 16.82
C ASP A 154 7.00 15.72 17.75
N LEU A 155 7.35 14.49 18.14
CA LEU A 155 6.54 13.64 19.01
C LEU A 155 6.45 14.22 20.44
N ASP A 156 7.54 14.79 20.97
CA ASP A 156 7.56 15.34 22.32
C ASP A 156 6.63 16.56 22.41
N TYR A 157 6.66 17.42 21.40
CA TYR A 157 5.72 18.52 21.26
C TYR A 157 4.28 18.01 21.16
N PHE A 158 4.00 17.03 20.33
CA PHE A 158 2.66 16.48 20.16
C PHE A 158 2.11 15.91 21.48
N ILE A 159 2.91 15.11 22.20
CA ILE A 159 2.53 14.54 23.51
C ILE A 159 2.27 15.67 24.53
N ALA A 160 3.12 16.69 24.57
CA ALA A 160 2.94 17.83 25.48
C ALA A 160 1.64 18.61 25.20
N GLU A 161 1.25 18.73 23.92
CA GLU A 161 -0.01 19.39 23.53
C GLU A 161 -1.25 18.56 23.90
N LEU A 162 -1.16 17.23 23.85
CA LEU A 162 -2.25 16.33 24.26
C LEU A 162 -2.53 16.36 25.77
N GLN A 163 -1.56 16.76 26.59
CA GLN A 163 -1.68 16.80 28.06
C GLN A 163 -2.29 18.10 28.59
N LYS A 164 -2.56 19.07 27.72
CA LYS A 164 -3.19 20.36 28.06
C LYS A 164 -4.72 20.26 27.94
#